data_bde48bc575a3dc7d101475aae0667cc4
#
_entry.id   bde48bc575a3dc7d101475aae0667cc4
#
_cell.length_a   1.000
_cell.length_b   1.000
_cell.length_c   1.000
_cell.angle_alpha   90.00
_cell.angle_beta   90.00
_cell.angle_gamma   90.00
#
_symmetry.space_group_name_H-M   'P 1'
#
loop_
_entity.id
_entity.type
_entity.pdbx_description
1 polymer ?
#
loop_
_entity_poly.entity_id
_entity_poly.type
_entity_poly.pdbx_seq_one_letter_code
_entity_poly.pdbx_strand_id
1 'polypeptide(L)'
;MNAWNLSEANMSVFDSFAKEHDFLICVDSDGCVMDTMNCKHFHCFGPSLTVEWGLEEWEDAILRRWTDINLLQMTRGIRRFKALAMILGEVNERYTRIPGVNTLKSWTESADALSNEMLAAAIEAENDPEGKLCLQKALNWSLTVNEEIAKLPDALRKPFGGVRAALAAAARYADIVVVSGANSEAVEGEWERHGLMPYASTVYSQECGSAESCIARLISEGYAPDHVLMIGDAPEDLTTAQKAGVHFYPIMVNWEEESWEAFTDEALPQFIFGQYDAYQEERSQIFIENLGG
;
A
#
# COMPACT_ATOMS: atom_id res chain seq x y z
N MET A 1 -20.14 -4.67 19.68
CA MET A 1 -20.10 -5.91 18.88
C MET A 1 -20.63 -5.54 17.51
N ASN A 2 -19.77 -5.08 16.61
CA ASN A 2 -20.15 -4.82 15.23
C ASN A 2 -19.60 -5.99 14.40
N ALA A 3 -20.53 -6.88 14.00
CA ALA A 3 -20.24 -7.93 13.05
C ALA A 3 -19.92 -7.27 11.69
N TRP A 4 -18.68 -7.38 11.25
CA TRP A 4 -18.26 -7.03 9.90
C TRP A 4 -18.97 -7.98 8.93
N ASN A 5 -19.91 -7.47 8.14
CA ASN A 5 -20.49 -8.20 7.02
C ASN A 5 -19.43 -8.25 5.90
N LEU A 6 -18.52 -9.23 5.99
CA LEU A 6 -17.73 -9.64 4.83
C LEU A 6 -18.69 -10.20 3.78
N SER A 7 -18.51 -9.85 2.50
CA SER A 7 -19.30 -10.46 1.42
C SER A 7 -19.00 -11.96 1.34
N GLU A 8 -19.94 -12.77 0.85
CA GLU A 8 -19.75 -14.22 0.69
C GLU A 8 -18.53 -14.57 -0.15
N ALA A 9 -18.15 -13.70 -1.12
CA ALA A 9 -16.96 -13.85 -1.93
C ALA A 9 -15.67 -13.71 -1.11
N ASN A 10 -15.62 -12.77 -0.15
CA ASN A 10 -14.47 -12.56 0.73
C ASN A 10 -14.29 -13.71 1.74
N MET A 11 -15.40 -14.33 2.18
CA MET A 11 -15.33 -15.54 3.02
C MET A 11 -14.67 -16.70 2.27
N SER A 12 -14.92 -16.85 0.96
CA SER A 12 -14.35 -17.96 0.16
C SER A 12 -12.83 -17.91 0.01
N VAL A 13 -12.22 -16.73 -0.02
CA VAL A 13 -10.73 -16.58 -0.12
C VAL A 13 -10.07 -17.01 1.20
N PHE A 14 -10.64 -16.62 2.33
CA PHE A 14 -10.15 -17.05 3.65
C PHE A 14 -10.34 -18.55 3.89
N ASP A 15 -11.43 -19.13 3.40
CA ASP A 15 -11.75 -20.55 3.59
C ASP A 15 -10.85 -21.49 2.76
N SER A 16 -10.13 -20.96 1.76
CA SER A 16 -9.23 -21.74 0.91
C SER A 16 -7.78 -21.78 1.43
N PHE A 17 -7.41 -20.90 2.39
CA PHE A 17 -6.08 -20.90 2.97
C PHE A 17 -5.89 -22.08 3.94
N ALA A 18 -4.82 -22.82 3.77
CA ALA A 18 -4.42 -23.90 4.66
C ALA A 18 -2.99 -23.66 5.16
N LYS A 19 -2.83 -23.65 6.47
CA LYS A 19 -1.51 -23.57 7.12
C LYS A 19 -0.69 -24.83 6.80
N GLU A 20 0.49 -24.67 6.20
CA GLU A 20 1.42 -25.75 5.89
C GLU A 20 2.70 -25.66 6.72
N HIS A 21 3.10 -24.46 7.18
CA HIS A 21 4.30 -24.19 7.95
C HIS A 21 3.99 -23.59 9.32
N ASP A 22 4.95 -23.64 10.24
CA ASP A 22 4.80 -22.98 11.53
C ASP A 22 5.04 -21.46 11.46
N PHE A 23 5.73 -20.99 10.44
CA PHE A 23 6.00 -19.58 10.17
C PHE A 23 5.11 -19.04 9.07
N LEU A 24 4.80 -17.75 9.17
CA LEU A 24 4.01 -16.99 8.21
C LEU A 24 4.75 -15.71 7.81
N ILE A 25 4.81 -15.42 6.52
CA ILE A 25 5.30 -14.16 5.99
C ILE A 25 4.15 -13.47 5.26
N CYS A 26 3.71 -12.33 5.77
CA CYS A 26 2.81 -11.42 5.09
C CYS A 26 3.66 -10.42 4.30
N VAL A 27 3.42 -10.26 3.02
CA VAL A 27 4.23 -9.39 2.17
C VAL A 27 3.34 -8.40 1.41
N ASP A 28 3.67 -7.11 1.47
CA ASP A 28 3.04 -6.10 0.61
C ASP A 28 3.53 -6.23 -0.84
N SER A 29 2.76 -5.72 -1.79
CA SER A 29 3.03 -5.85 -3.23
C SER A 29 3.64 -4.58 -3.84
N ASP A 30 2.90 -3.46 -3.82
CA ASP A 30 3.26 -2.21 -4.52
C ASP A 30 4.37 -1.44 -3.79
N GLY A 31 5.57 -1.34 -4.37
CA GLY A 31 6.71 -0.66 -3.75
C GLY A 31 7.54 -1.56 -2.83
N CYS A 32 7.02 -2.73 -2.50
CA CYS A 32 7.68 -3.77 -1.72
C CYS A 32 8.22 -4.89 -2.63
N VAL A 33 7.35 -5.70 -3.22
CA VAL A 33 7.69 -6.76 -4.18
C VAL A 33 7.83 -6.21 -5.59
N MET A 34 6.90 -5.35 -6.00
CA MET A 34 6.78 -4.80 -7.35
C MET A 34 7.27 -3.35 -7.40
N ASP A 35 8.18 -3.03 -8.34
CA ASP A 35 8.59 -1.66 -8.66
C ASP A 35 7.49 -0.93 -9.43
N THR A 36 6.38 -0.66 -8.75
CA THR A 36 5.18 -0.07 -9.34
C THR A 36 4.84 1.29 -8.75
N MET A 37 5.31 1.62 -7.55
CA MET A 37 5.02 2.89 -6.91
C MET A 37 5.52 4.08 -7.73
N ASN A 38 6.80 4.08 -8.10
CA ASN A 38 7.41 5.19 -8.85
C ASN A 38 6.69 5.41 -10.19
N CYS A 39 6.51 4.37 -11.00
CA CYS A 39 5.89 4.53 -12.30
C CYS A 39 4.42 4.97 -12.22
N LYS A 40 3.64 4.46 -11.26
CA LYS A 40 2.26 4.89 -11.02
C LYS A 40 2.19 6.38 -10.63
N HIS A 41 3.05 6.81 -9.69
CA HIS A 41 3.04 8.19 -9.21
C HIS A 41 3.57 9.20 -10.24
N PHE A 42 4.65 8.85 -10.96
CA PHE A 42 5.26 9.74 -11.95
C PHE A 42 4.46 9.86 -13.25
N HIS A 43 3.83 8.77 -13.71
CA HIS A 43 3.16 8.76 -15.00
C HIS A 43 1.63 8.91 -14.91
N CYS A 44 1.02 8.57 -13.78
CA CYS A 44 -0.43 8.55 -13.65
C CYS A 44 -0.93 9.57 -12.61
N PHE A 45 -0.60 9.39 -11.34
CA PHE A 45 -1.19 10.18 -10.26
C PHE A 45 -0.86 11.67 -10.35
N GLY A 46 0.42 12.02 -10.41
CA GLY A 46 0.88 13.41 -10.42
C GLY A 46 0.40 14.19 -11.66
N PRO A 47 0.67 13.72 -12.89
CA PRO A 47 0.22 14.40 -14.09
C PRO A 47 -1.30 14.57 -14.18
N SER A 48 -2.07 13.54 -13.81
CA SER A 48 -3.54 13.63 -13.78
C SER A 48 -4.04 14.68 -12.77
N LEU A 49 -3.32 14.86 -11.65
CA LEU A 49 -3.65 15.89 -10.66
C LEU A 49 -3.49 17.30 -11.26
N THR A 50 -2.35 17.59 -11.88
CA THR A 50 -2.08 18.92 -12.43
C THR A 50 -3.05 19.28 -13.53
N VAL A 51 -3.40 18.34 -14.39
CA VAL A 51 -4.39 18.51 -15.46
C VAL A 51 -5.81 18.73 -14.90
N GLU A 52 -6.27 17.89 -13.97
CA GLU A 52 -7.65 17.99 -13.44
C GLU A 52 -7.92 19.32 -12.73
N TRP A 53 -6.93 19.88 -12.03
CA TRP A 53 -7.07 21.16 -11.33
C TRP A 53 -6.57 22.37 -12.11
N GLY A 54 -5.98 22.20 -13.33
CA GLY A 54 -5.44 23.31 -14.12
C GLY A 54 -4.25 23.97 -13.43
N LEU A 55 -3.29 23.16 -12.98
CA LEU A 55 -2.15 23.58 -12.15
C LEU A 55 -0.82 23.52 -12.90
N GLU A 56 -0.84 23.52 -14.23
CA GLU A 56 0.34 23.36 -15.10
C GLU A 56 1.38 24.47 -14.87
N GLU A 57 0.94 25.66 -14.44
CA GLU A 57 1.84 26.77 -14.11
C GLU A 57 2.83 26.42 -12.96
N TRP A 58 2.40 25.56 -12.04
CA TRP A 58 3.18 25.15 -10.85
C TRP A 58 3.56 23.67 -10.86
N GLU A 59 3.42 23.00 -12.01
CA GLU A 59 3.54 21.54 -12.16
C GLU A 59 4.81 20.99 -11.52
N ASP A 60 5.98 21.55 -11.84
CA ASP A 60 7.26 21.06 -11.30
C ASP A 60 7.32 21.08 -9.77
N ALA A 61 6.76 22.11 -9.13
CA ALA A 61 6.75 22.22 -7.68
C ALA A 61 5.76 21.24 -7.06
N ILE A 62 4.59 21.09 -7.67
CA ILE A 62 3.54 20.18 -7.23
C ILE A 62 3.97 18.74 -7.39
N LEU A 63 4.58 18.35 -8.51
CA LEU A 63 5.06 16.99 -8.74
C LEU A 63 6.20 16.59 -7.80
N ARG A 64 7.12 17.51 -7.50
CA ARG A 64 8.14 17.25 -6.47
C ARG A 64 7.49 17.01 -5.11
N ARG A 65 6.55 17.87 -4.70
CA ARG A 65 5.87 17.71 -3.41
C ARG A 65 4.99 16.47 -3.35
N TRP A 66 4.35 16.11 -4.47
CA TRP A 66 3.62 14.85 -4.62
C TRP A 66 4.54 13.63 -4.40
N THR A 67 5.74 13.68 -4.97
CA THR A 67 6.77 12.65 -4.79
C THR A 67 7.19 12.53 -3.33
N ASP A 68 7.46 13.66 -2.66
CA ASP A 68 7.82 13.64 -1.23
C ASP A 68 6.72 12.99 -0.38
N ILE A 69 5.46 13.42 -0.57
CA ILE A 69 4.32 12.92 0.21
C ILE A 69 4.12 11.42 0.02
N ASN A 70 4.20 10.93 -1.21
CA ASN A 70 3.77 9.57 -1.54
C ASN A 70 4.90 8.55 -1.56
N LEU A 71 6.15 8.97 -1.76
CA LEU A 71 7.26 8.05 -2.01
C LEU A 71 8.43 8.16 -1.04
N LEU A 72 8.74 9.36 -0.52
CA LEU A 72 10.03 9.63 0.15
C LEU A 72 9.92 10.04 1.62
N GLN A 73 8.72 10.17 2.18
CA GLN A 73 8.51 10.61 3.56
C GLN A 73 7.67 9.61 4.35
N MET A 74 7.52 9.86 5.65
CA MET A 74 6.68 9.06 6.57
C MET A 74 5.19 9.01 6.19
N THR A 75 4.80 9.66 5.11
CA THR A 75 3.50 9.55 4.46
C THR A 75 3.49 8.60 3.27
N ARG A 76 4.61 7.90 2.98
CA ARG A 76 4.67 6.89 1.92
C ARG A 76 3.54 5.87 2.06
N GLY A 77 2.92 5.50 0.94
CA GLY A 77 1.78 4.57 0.93
C GLY A 77 0.45 5.17 1.41
N ILE A 78 0.41 6.46 1.73
CA ILE A 78 -0.83 7.13 2.12
C ILE A 78 -1.93 6.95 1.07
N ARG A 79 -3.16 6.72 1.52
CA ARG A 79 -4.31 6.53 0.62
C ARG A 79 -4.48 7.71 -0.32
N ARG A 80 -4.72 7.44 -1.61
CA ARG A 80 -4.73 8.44 -2.70
C ARG A 80 -5.54 9.70 -2.41
N PHE A 81 -6.72 9.59 -1.82
CA PHE A 81 -7.56 10.74 -1.52
C PHE A 81 -7.03 11.58 -0.35
N LYS A 82 -6.34 10.96 0.61
CA LYS A 82 -5.63 11.71 1.67
C LYS A 82 -4.45 12.48 1.10
N ALA A 83 -3.63 11.84 0.26
CA ALA A 83 -2.55 12.52 -0.45
C ALA A 83 -3.06 13.69 -1.30
N LEU A 84 -4.17 13.47 -2.02
CA LEU A 84 -4.83 14.50 -2.82
C LEU A 84 -5.28 15.69 -1.97
N ALA A 85 -5.94 15.43 -0.84
CA ALA A 85 -6.40 16.48 0.07
C ALA A 85 -5.22 17.27 0.67
N MET A 86 -4.11 16.59 1.00
CA MET A 86 -2.89 17.24 1.50
C MET A 86 -2.28 18.17 0.46
N ILE A 87 -2.00 17.68 -0.73
CA ILE A 87 -1.36 18.51 -1.77
C ILE A 87 -2.25 19.67 -2.22
N LEU A 88 -3.56 19.46 -2.40
CA LEU A 88 -4.48 20.51 -2.75
C LEU A 88 -4.64 21.57 -1.65
N GLY A 89 -4.55 21.15 -0.38
CA GLY A 89 -4.47 22.06 0.75
C GLY A 89 -3.24 22.95 0.69
N GLU A 90 -2.05 22.38 0.43
CA GLU A 90 -0.81 23.12 0.27
C GLU A 90 -0.85 24.05 -0.97
N VAL A 91 -1.44 23.60 -2.08
CA VAL A 91 -1.63 24.41 -3.29
C VAL A 91 -2.54 25.61 -2.99
N ASN A 92 -3.64 25.39 -2.27
CA ASN A 92 -4.58 26.44 -1.88
C ASN A 92 -3.93 27.53 -1.00
N GLU A 93 -2.97 27.14 -0.17
CA GLU A 93 -2.25 28.07 0.70
C GLU A 93 -1.15 28.85 0.00
N ARG A 94 -0.44 28.22 -0.97
CA ARG A 94 0.83 28.75 -1.49
C ARG A 94 0.75 29.30 -2.92
N TYR A 95 -0.16 28.79 -3.73
CA TYR A 95 -0.17 29.08 -5.17
C TYR A 95 -1.47 29.70 -5.66
N THR A 96 -2.58 28.98 -5.54
CA THR A 96 -3.88 29.42 -6.04
C THR A 96 -5.02 28.83 -5.23
N ARG A 97 -6.14 29.56 -5.17
CA ARG A 97 -7.33 29.10 -4.45
C ARG A 97 -7.88 27.82 -5.08
N ILE A 98 -8.10 26.80 -4.25
CA ILE A 98 -8.80 25.57 -4.61
C ILE A 98 -10.18 25.55 -3.95
N PRO A 99 -11.26 25.92 -4.68
CA PRO A 99 -12.60 25.93 -4.14
C PRO A 99 -13.02 24.55 -3.64
N GLY A 100 -13.59 24.48 -2.43
CA GLY A 100 -14.10 23.24 -1.86
C GLY A 100 -13.05 22.29 -1.30
N VAL A 101 -11.75 22.64 -1.23
CA VAL A 101 -10.70 21.77 -0.72
C VAL A 101 -10.94 21.30 0.72
N ASN A 102 -11.55 22.14 1.56
CA ASN A 102 -11.90 21.77 2.93
C ASN A 102 -12.97 20.67 2.98
N THR A 103 -13.91 20.65 2.03
CA THR A 103 -14.91 19.57 1.92
C THR A 103 -14.23 18.25 1.61
N LEU A 104 -13.27 18.23 0.66
CA LEU A 104 -12.48 17.03 0.36
C LEU A 104 -11.69 16.58 1.59
N LYS A 105 -11.03 17.50 2.29
CA LYS A 105 -10.27 17.17 3.51
C LYS A 105 -11.18 16.56 4.58
N SER A 106 -12.31 17.20 4.89
CA SER A 106 -13.27 16.70 5.88
C SER A 106 -13.81 15.31 5.50
N TRP A 107 -14.08 15.08 4.21
CA TRP A 107 -14.50 13.78 3.73
C TRP A 107 -13.42 12.70 3.97
N THR A 108 -12.15 13.01 3.68
CA THR A 108 -11.07 12.03 3.92
C THR A 108 -10.82 11.71 5.38
N GLU A 109 -11.25 12.58 6.30
CA GLU A 109 -11.14 12.40 7.75
C GLU A 109 -12.33 11.65 8.35
N SER A 110 -13.51 11.72 7.72
CA SER A 110 -14.78 11.23 8.30
C SER A 110 -15.40 10.03 7.58
N ALA A 111 -14.97 9.73 6.35
CA ALA A 111 -15.53 8.62 5.58
C ALA A 111 -15.13 7.25 6.16
N ASP A 112 -16.05 6.31 6.21
CA ASP A 112 -15.80 4.93 6.65
C ASP A 112 -14.79 4.20 5.76
N ALA A 113 -14.82 4.50 4.44
CA ALA A 113 -13.85 4.00 3.47
C ALA A 113 -13.54 5.06 2.41
N LEU A 114 -12.27 5.12 1.97
CA LEU A 114 -11.82 6.04 0.93
C LEU A 114 -11.84 5.34 -0.43
N SER A 115 -13.05 5.05 -0.93
CA SER A 115 -13.28 4.43 -2.24
C SER A 115 -14.01 5.38 -3.20
N ASN A 116 -13.99 5.06 -4.50
CA ASN A 116 -14.73 5.82 -5.52
C ASN A 116 -16.24 5.80 -5.26
N GLU A 117 -16.77 4.68 -4.78
CA GLU A 117 -18.19 4.48 -4.44
C GLU A 117 -18.61 5.39 -3.28
N MET A 118 -17.80 5.43 -2.22
CA MET A 118 -18.06 6.31 -1.07
C MET A 118 -17.94 7.78 -1.44
N LEU A 119 -16.99 8.12 -2.32
CA LEU A 119 -16.86 9.49 -2.83
C LEU A 119 -18.05 9.88 -3.69
N ALA A 120 -18.55 8.99 -4.55
CA ALA A 120 -19.76 9.24 -5.35
C ALA A 120 -20.99 9.47 -4.45
N ALA A 121 -21.15 8.70 -3.39
CA ALA A 121 -22.21 8.92 -2.41
C ALA A 121 -22.08 10.27 -1.68
N ALA A 122 -20.85 10.68 -1.35
CA ALA A 122 -20.58 11.98 -0.73
C ALA A 122 -20.92 13.16 -1.68
N ILE A 123 -20.64 13.02 -2.98
CA ILE A 123 -21.01 14.01 -4.00
C ILE A 123 -22.53 14.21 -4.06
N GLU A 124 -23.31 13.14 -3.98
CA GLU A 124 -24.78 13.24 -3.97
C GLU A 124 -25.33 13.91 -2.71
N ALA A 125 -24.67 13.72 -1.58
CA ALA A 125 -25.05 14.29 -0.29
C ALA A 125 -24.59 15.75 -0.10
N GLU A 126 -23.58 16.21 -0.85
CA GLU A 126 -23.01 17.54 -0.69
C GLU A 126 -23.91 18.61 -1.29
N ASN A 127 -24.19 19.66 -0.50
CA ASN A 127 -25.04 20.78 -0.89
C ASN A 127 -24.27 22.06 -1.24
N ASP A 128 -23.02 22.21 -0.76
CA ASP A 128 -22.18 23.35 -1.15
C ASP A 128 -21.66 23.14 -2.58
N PRO A 129 -21.93 24.07 -3.51
CA PRO A 129 -21.52 23.91 -4.91
C PRO A 129 -20.00 23.79 -5.11
N GLU A 130 -19.19 24.51 -4.33
CA GLU A 130 -17.73 24.44 -4.42
C GLU A 130 -17.22 23.10 -3.87
N GLY A 131 -17.78 22.66 -2.74
CA GLY A 131 -17.49 21.36 -2.15
C GLY A 131 -17.84 20.21 -3.10
N LYS A 132 -19.05 20.23 -3.64
CA LYS A 132 -19.52 19.23 -4.62
C LYS A 132 -18.63 19.16 -5.85
N LEU A 133 -18.24 20.30 -6.40
CA LEU A 133 -17.34 20.37 -7.55
C LEU A 133 -15.95 19.81 -7.22
N CYS A 134 -15.40 20.11 -6.04
CA CYS A 134 -14.11 19.56 -5.60
C CYS A 134 -14.14 18.04 -5.46
N LEU A 135 -15.18 17.49 -4.83
CA LEU A 135 -15.37 16.04 -4.71
C LEU A 135 -15.54 15.39 -6.09
N GLN A 136 -16.28 16.03 -7.03
CA GLN A 136 -16.43 15.52 -8.40
C GLN A 136 -15.09 15.48 -9.14
N LYS A 137 -14.26 16.52 -9.02
CA LYS A 137 -12.89 16.52 -9.57
C LYS A 137 -12.03 15.43 -8.96
N ALA A 138 -12.13 15.20 -7.64
CA ALA A 138 -11.41 14.13 -6.98
C ALA A 138 -11.81 12.75 -7.53
N LEU A 139 -13.08 12.53 -7.80
CA LEU A 139 -13.57 11.30 -8.43
C LEU A 139 -13.07 11.16 -9.86
N ASN A 140 -13.20 12.21 -10.69
CA ASN A 140 -12.68 12.21 -12.06
C ASN A 140 -11.20 11.90 -12.10
N TRP A 141 -10.41 12.57 -11.26
CA TRP A 141 -8.98 12.30 -11.11
C TRP A 141 -8.70 10.83 -10.77
N SER A 142 -9.40 10.27 -9.79
CA SER A 142 -9.21 8.88 -9.38
C SER A 142 -9.54 7.88 -10.49
N LEU A 143 -10.59 8.14 -11.28
CA LEU A 143 -10.96 7.32 -12.43
C LEU A 143 -9.92 7.43 -13.55
N THR A 144 -9.49 8.66 -13.89
CA THR A 144 -8.42 8.90 -14.86
C THR A 144 -7.12 8.20 -14.46
N VAL A 145 -6.73 8.28 -13.19
CA VAL A 145 -5.54 7.57 -12.68
C VAL A 145 -5.65 6.06 -12.91
N ASN A 146 -6.80 5.45 -12.65
CA ASN A 146 -6.99 4.02 -12.89
C ASN A 146 -6.86 3.66 -14.37
N GLU A 147 -7.40 4.49 -15.28
CA GLU A 147 -7.26 4.32 -16.72
C GLU A 147 -5.80 4.44 -17.19
N GLU A 148 -5.05 5.41 -16.66
CA GLU A 148 -3.63 5.60 -17.01
C GLU A 148 -2.75 4.46 -16.45
N ILE A 149 -3.03 3.98 -15.24
CA ILE A 149 -2.35 2.80 -14.68
C ILE A 149 -2.56 1.56 -15.58
N ALA A 150 -3.78 1.36 -16.08
CA ALA A 150 -4.07 0.24 -16.97
C ALA A 150 -3.31 0.29 -18.30
N LYS A 151 -2.88 1.49 -18.73
CA LYS A 151 -2.08 1.71 -19.96
C LYS A 151 -0.57 1.60 -19.73
N LEU A 152 -0.11 1.51 -18.49
CA LEU A 152 1.33 1.44 -18.20
C LEU A 152 1.95 0.20 -18.86
N PRO A 153 3.10 0.35 -19.55
CA PRO A 153 3.81 -0.78 -20.13
C PRO A 153 4.24 -1.80 -19.06
N ASP A 154 4.16 -3.09 -19.39
CA ASP A 154 4.63 -4.16 -18.49
C ASP A 154 6.13 -4.02 -18.15
N ALA A 155 6.91 -3.39 -19.02
CA ALA A 155 8.31 -3.10 -18.78
C ALA A 155 8.57 -2.18 -17.56
N LEU A 156 7.58 -1.40 -17.15
CA LEU A 156 7.62 -0.50 -15.98
C LEU A 156 6.99 -1.12 -14.73
N ARG A 157 6.48 -2.35 -14.82
CA ARG A 157 5.81 -3.04 -13.70
C ARG A 157 6.49 -4.37 -13.46
N LYS A 158 7.68 -4.33 -12.90
CA LYS A 158 8.51 -5.52 -12.64
C LYS A 158 8.73 -5.72 -11.14
N PRO A 159 8.97 -6.95 -10.69
CA PRO A 159 9.46 -7.15 -9.33
C PRO A 159 10.87 -6.58 -9.21
N PHE A 160 11.22 -6.13 -8.01
CA PHE A 160 12.59 -5.74 -7.68
C PHE A 160 13.56 -6.90 -7.82
N GLY A 161 14.87 -6.59 -8.00
CA GLY A 161 15.93 -7.58 -7.96
C GLY A 161 15.92 -8.34 -6.62
N GLY A 162 16.31 -9.60 -6.62
CA GLY A 162 16.34 -10.42 -5.41
C GLY A 162 14.99 -11.04 -4.99
N VAL A 163 13.85 -10.40 -5.26
CA VAL A 163 12.51 -10.84 -4.82
C VAL A 163 12.25 -12.32 -5.07
N ARG A 164 12.44 -12.79 -6.30
CA ARG A 164 12.18 -14.21 -6.63
C ARG A 164 13.01 -15.17 -5.82
N ALA A 165 14.29 -14.87 -5.62
CA ALA A 165 15.19 -15.70 -4.83
C ALA A 165 14.79 -15.69 -3.35
N ALA A 166 14.42 -14.52 -2.84
CA ALA A 166 13.96 -14.34 -1.46
C ALA A 166 12.66 -15.11 -1.18
N LEU A 167 11.64 -14.96 -2.04
CA LEU A 167 10.38 -15.69 -1.90
C LEU A 167 10.60 -17.21 -2.00
N ALA A 168 11.45 -17.66 -2.95
CA ALA A 168 11.79 -19.08 -3.07
C ALA A 168 12.56 -19.65 -1.85
N ALA A 169 13.39 -18.84 -1.20
CA ALA A 169 14.06 -19.22 0.04
C ALA A 169 13.08 -19.28 1.21
N ALA A 170 12.22 -18.28 1.35
CA ALA A 170 11.24 -18.15 2.41
C ALA A 170 10.18 -19.26 2.36
N ALA A 171 9.66 -19.59 1.17
CA ALA A 171 8.65 -20.64 0.96
C ALA A 171 9.07 -22.05 1.40
N ARG A 172 10.34 -22.24 1.75
CA ARG A 172 10.83 -23.52 2.33
C ARG A 172 10.55 -23.64 3.82
N TYR A 173 10.22 -22.55 4.48
CA TYR A 173 10.11 -22.47 5.93
C TYR A 173 8.81 -21.83 6.40
N ALA A 174 8.16 -21.04 5.54
CA ALA A 174 7.01 -20.24 5.90
C ALA A 174 5.93 -20.30 4.81
N ASP A 175 4.69 -20.19 5.21
CA ASP A 175 3.60 -19.83 4.32
C ASP A 175 3.74 -18.34 3.94
N ILE A 176 3.56 -18.02 2.67
CA ILE A 176 3.66 -16.63 2.19
C ILE A 176 2.28 -16.16 1.77
N VAL A 177 1.84 -15.06 2.35
CA VAL A 177 0.56 -14.42 2.03
C VAL A 177 0.81 -13.00 1.55
N VAL A 178 0.29 -12.67 0.38
CA VAL A 178 0.32 -11.29 -0.11
C VAL A 178 -0.77 -10.50 0.58
N VAL A 179 -0.41 -9.34 1.15
CA VAL A 179 -1.37 -8.43 1.81
C VAL A 179 -1.25 -7.07 1.14
N SER A 180 -2.19 -6.69 0.31
CA SER A 180 -2.10 -5.48 -0.52
C SER A 180 -3.32 -4.58 -0.41
N GLY A 181 -3.09 -3.27 -0.45
CA GLY A 181 -4.15 -2.26 -0.58
C GLY A 181 -4.70 -2.09 -2.00
N ALA A 182 -4.18 -2.84 -2.99
CA ALA A 182 -4.69 -2.87 -4.36
C ALA A 182 -5.83 -3.91 -4.50
N ASN A 183 -6.55 -3.89 -5.64
CA ASN A 183 -7.57 -4.91 -5.92
C ASN A 183 -6.94 -6.25 -6.32
N SER A 184 -7.67 -7.36 -6.08
CA SER A 184 -7.21 -8.73 -6.32
C SER A 184 -6.75 -8.95 -7.75
N GLU A 185 -7.53 -8.54 -8.74
CA GLU A 185 -7.24 -8.77 -10.16
C GLU A 185 -5.90 -8.14 -10.56
N ALA A 186 -5.60 -6.93 -10.05
CA ALA A 186 -4.34 -6.25 -10.33
C ALA A 186 -3.15 -6.97 -9.69
N VAL A 187 -3.25 -7.33 -8.41
CA VAL A 187 -2.17 -8.02 -7.68
C VAL A 187 -1.90 -9.39 -8.25
N GLU A 188 -2.93 -10.22 -8.38
CA GLU A 188 -2.82 -11.58 -8.92
C GLU A 188 -2.27 -11.56 -10.35
N GLY A 189 -2.81 -10.67 -11.22
CA GLY A 189 -2.35 -10.53 -12.59
C GLY A 189 -0.89 -10.08 -12.71
N GLU A 190 -0.40 -9.22 -11.82
CA GLU A 190 1.03 -8.83 -11.78
C GLU A 190 1.91 -9.99 -11.27
N TRP A 191 1.50 -10.67 -10.20
CA TRP A 191 2.25 -11.80 -9.65
C TRP A 191 2.28 -13.00 -10.59
N GLU A 192 1.17 -13.32 -11.28
CA GLU A 192 1.11 -14.37 -12.30
C GLU A 192 2.02 -14.05 -13.48
N ARG A 193 1.93 -12.83 -14.04
CA ARG A 193 2.75 -12.37 -15.18
C ARG A 193 4.23 -12.53 -14.92
N HIS A 194 4.66 -12.29 -13.69
CA HIS A 194 6.06 -12.41 -13.29
C HIS A 194 6.41 -13.78 -12.68
N GLY A 195 5.46 -14.73 -12.64
CA GLY A 195 5.66 -16.08 -12.12
C GLY A 195 6.02 -16.09 -10.63
N LEU A 196 5.43 -15.21 -9.85
CA LEU A 196 5.59 -15.12 -8.39
C LEU A 196 4.49 -15.86 -7.63
N MET A 197 3.29 -16.02 -8.24
CA MET A 197 2.16 -16.74 -7.61
C MET A 197 2.49 -18.12 -7.06
N PRO A 198 3.40 -18.93 -7.66
CA PRO A 198 3.76 -20.23 -7.07
C PRO A 198 4.41 -20.16 -5.68
N TYR A 199 4.85 -18.99 -5.23
CA TYR A 199 5.40 -18.78 -3.90
C TYR A 199 4.35 -18.30 -2.89
N ALA A 200 3.23 -17.75 -3.36
CA ALA A 200 2.17 -17.23 -2.49
C ALA A 200 1.12 -18.32 -2.21
N SER A 201 0.80 -18.53 -0.95
CA SER A 201 -0.28 -19.43 -0.52
C SER A 201 -1.66 -18.81 -0.81
N THR A 202 -1.77 -17.49 -0.69
CA THR A 202 -2.99 -16.72 -1.02
C THR A 202 -2.70 -15.23 -1.15
N VAL A 203 -3.67 -14.46 -1.67
CA VAL A 203 -3.62 -13.00 -1.80
C VAL A 203 -4.78 -12.38 -1.04
N TYR A 204 -4.48 -11.52 -0.08
CA TYR A 204 -5.44 -10.68 0.61
C TYR A 204 -5.30 -9.23 0.12
N SER A 205 -6.27 -8.82 -0.63
CA SER A 205 -6.35 -7.52 -1.30
C SER A 205 -7.30 -6.57 -0.55
N GLN A 206 -7.50 -5.36 -1.08
CA GLN A 206 -8.39 -4.36 -0.48
C GLN A 206 -9.82 -4.89 -0.21
N GLU A 207 -10.29 -5.88 -0.98
CA GLU A 207 -11.60 -6.48 -0.83
C GLU A 207 -11.70 -7.34 0.44
N CYS A 208 -10.57 -7.81 0.97
CA CYS A 208 -10.52 -8.61 2.19
C CYS A 208 -10.52 -7.77 3.48
N GLY A 209 -10.44 -6.45 3.37
CA GLY A 209 -10.41 -5.54 4.51
C GLY A 209 -9.04 -4.88 4.73
N SER A 210 -8.77 -4.46 5.97
CA SER A 210 -7.46 -3.87 6.31
C SER A 210 -6.39 -4.95 6.47
N ALA A 211 -5.13 -4.61 6.20
CA ALA A 211 -3.98 -5.49 6.45
C ALA A 211 -3.96 -6.01 7.91
N GLU A 212 -4.28 -5.14 8.88
CA GLU A 212 -4.40 -5.51 10.29
C GLU A 212 -5.45 -6.63 10.49
N SER A 213 -6.64 -6.51 9.86
CA SER A 213 -7.68 -7.54 9.97
C SER A 213 -7.29 -8.85 9.29
N CYS A 214 -6.58 -8.78 8.17
CA CYS A 214 -6.06 -9.96 7.47
C CYS A 214 -5.02 -10.71 8.32
N ILE A 215 -4.05 -9.98 8.90
CA ILE A 215 -3.03 -10.58 9.77
C ILE A 215 -3.67 -11.17 11.04
N ALA A 216 -4.61 -10.46 11.67
CA ALA A 216 -5.33 -10.98 12.84
C ALA A 216 -6.10 -12.27 12.53
N ARG A 217 -6.69 -12.36 11.34
CA ARG A 217 -7.33 -13.59 10.87
C ARG A 217 -6.34 -14.72 10.69
N LEU A 218 -5.20 -14.46 10.02
CA LEU A 218 -4.14 -15.47 9.82
C LEU A 218 -3.58 -15.99 11.15
N ILE A 219 -3.37 -15.12 12.13
CA ILE A 219 -2.99 -15.54 13.49
C ILE A 219 -4.03 -16.50 14.08
N SER A 220 -5.32 -16.26 13.82
CA SER A 220 -6.39 -17.13 14.31
C SER A 220 -6.39 -18.54 13.67
N GLU A 221 -5.72 -18.71 12.53
CA GLU A 221 -5.48 -20.02 11.89
C GLU A 221 -4.36 -20.83 12.60
N GLY A 222 -3.79 -20.30 13.68
CA GLY A 222 -2.89 -21.03 14.57
C GLY A 222 -1.41 -20.69 14.40
N TYR A 223 -1.07 -19.51 13.93
CA TYR A 223 0.30 -18.99 13.97
C TYR A 223 0.56 -18.31 15.33
N ALA A 224 1.71 -18.57 15.92
CA ALA A 224 2.18 -17.79 17.06
C ALA A 224 2.61 -16.39 16.56
N PRO A 225 2.31 -15.29 17.26
CA PRO A 225 2.64 -13.93 16.78
C PRO A 225 4.12 -13.72 16.49
N ASP A 226 5.02 -14.35 17.26
CA ASP A 226 6.48 -14.35 17.07
C ASP A 226 6.94 -15.21 15.89
N HIS A 227 6.05 -15.95 15.27
CA HIS A 227 6.25 -16.69 14.02
C HIS A 227 5.62 -16.01 12.80
N VAL A 228 5.17 -14.76 12.94
CA VAL A 228 4.59 -13.98 11.85
C VAL A 228 5.46 -12.77 11.54
N LEU A 229 5.81 -12.58 10.28
CA LEU A 229 6.60 -11.47 9.78
C LEU A 229 5.82 -10.70 8.72
N MET A 230 5.65 -9.38 8.91
CA MET A 230 5.18 -8.47 7.87
C MET A 230 6.39 -7.87 7.13
N ILE A 231 6.42 -7.98 5.82
CA ILE A 231 7.39 -7.32 4.94
C ILE A 231 6.66 -6.20 4.21
N GLY A 232 7.16 -4.96 4.31
CA GLY A 232 6.54 -3.82 3.67
C GLY A 232 7.49 -2.64 3.51
N ASP A 233 7.06 -1.63 2.74
CA ASP A 233 7.86 -0.45 2.39
C ASP A 233 7.23 0.86 2.89
N ALA A 234 6.06 0.78 3.52
CA ALA A 234 5.31 1.93 4.00
C ALA A 234 5.24 1.98 5.55
N PRO A 235 5.16 3.17 6.17
CA PRO A 235 4.93 3.32 7.60
C PRO A 235 3.63 2.67 8.10
N GLU A 236 2.64 2.49 7.21
CA GLU A 236 1.41 1.77 7.55
C GLU A 236 1.69 0.29 7.81
N ASP A 237 2.65 -0.33 7.10
CA ASP A 237 3.04 -1.74 7.30
C ASP A 237 3.69 -1.95 8.65
N LEU A 238 4.63 -1.06 9.03
CA LEU A 238 5.23 -1.04 10.37
C LEU A 238 4.16 -0.89 11.45
N THR A 239 3.24 0.06 11.28
CA THR A 239 2.15 0.30 12.24
C THR A 239 1.22 -0.92 12.34
N THR A 240 0.93 -1.55 11.22
CA THR A 240 0.12 -2.76 11.13
C THR A 240 0.77 -3.92 11.87
N ALA A 241 2.05 -4.17 11.63
CA ALA A 241 2.81 -5.20 12.35
C ALA A 241 2.83 -4.95 13.86
N GLN A 242 3.09 -3.71 14.29
CA GLN A 242 3.08 -3.32 15.70
C GLN A 242 1.73 -3.56 16.37
N LYS A 243 0.62 -3.16 15.73
CA LYS A 243 -0.73 -3.37 16.27
C LYS A 243 -1.12 -4.84 16.33
N ALA A 244 -0.71 -5.62 15.34
CA ALA A 244 -0.94 -7.06 15.32
C ALA A 244 -0.02 -7.82 16.29
N GLY A 245 1.03 -7.18 16.82
CA GLY A 245 2.01 -7.80 17.71
C GLY A 245 2.89 -8.82 17.00
N VAL A 246 3.18 -8.60 15.72
CA VAL A 246 4.02 -9.46 14.87
C VAL A 246 5.31 -8.76 14.47
N HIS A 247 6.25 -9.49 13.92
CA HIS A 247 7.51 -8.94 13.44
C HIS A 247 7.33 -8.10 12.17
N PHE A 248 8.26 -7.16 11.95
CA PHE A 248 8.30 -6.31 10.77
C PHE A 248 9.68 -6.36 10.11
N TYR A 249 9.71 -6.48 8.78
CA TYR A 249 10.90 -6.31 7.96
C TYR A 249 10.68 -5.20 6.92
N PRO A 250 11.45 -4.12 6.95
CA PRO A 250 11.32 -3.01 6.00
C PRO A 250 12.03 -3.28 4.68
N ILE A 251 11.37 -2.94 3.58
CA ILE A 251 12.01 -2.71 2.29
C ILE A 251 12.34 -1.22 2.22
N MET A 252 13.63 -0.90 2.15
CA MET A 252 14.13 0.48 2.19
C MET A 252 13.94 1.15 0.84
N VAL A 253 13.36 2.34 0.83
CA VAL A 253 13.15 3.15 -0.38
C VAL A 253 14.47 3.51 -1.02
N ASN A 254 14.60 3.30 -2.32
CA ASN A 254 15.81 3.41 -3.15
C ASN A 254 16.92 2.37 -2.83
N TRP A 255 16.64 1.39 -1.98
CA TRP A 255 17.53 0.28 -1.62
C TRP A 255 16.73 -1.03 -1.57
N GLU A 256 15.75 -1.17 -2.45
CA GLU A 256 14.81 -2.29 -2.44
C GLU A 256 15.53 -3.61 -2.77
N GLU A 257 16.42 -3.62 -3.75
CA GLU A 257 17.19 -4.82 -4.13
C GLU A 257 18.10 -5.27 -2.99
N GLU A 258 18.84 -4.35 -2.38
CA GLU A 258 19.70 -4.62 -1.24
C GLU A 258 18.90 -5.08 -0.01
N SER A 259 17.68 -4.55 0.15
CA SER A 259 16.77 -5.00 1.21
C SER A 259 16.35 -6.46 0.99
N TRP A 260 16.05 -6.88 -0.23
CA TRP A 260 15.72 -8.26 -0.55
C TRP A 260 16.92 -9.21 -0.42
N GLU A 261 18.13 -8.76 -0.74
CA GLU A 261 19.36 -9.51 -0.50
C GLU A 261 19.59 -9.71 1.01
N ALA A 262 19.52 -8.62 1.79
CA ALA A 262 19.67 -8.67 3.25
C ALA A 262 18.53 -9.48 3.92
N PHE A 263 17.33 -9.47 3.36
CA PHE A 263 16.25 -10.36 3.82
C PHE A 263 16.67 -11.82 3.73
N THR A 264 17.20 -12.24 2.60
CA THR A 264 17.58 -13.63 2.36
C THR A 264 18.77 -14.06 3.22
N ASP A 265 19.79 -13.20 3.33
CA ASP A 265 21.07 -13.55 3.93
C ASP A 265 21.09 -13.35 5.46
N GLU A 266 20.30 -12.42 5.96
CA GLU A 266 20.33 -12.02 7.37
C GLU A 266 18.97 -12.18 8.08
N ALA A 267 17.90 -11.52 7.56
CA ALA A 267 16.64 -11.41 8.26
C ALA A 267 15.90 -12.76 8.37
N LEU A 268 15.78 -13.49 7.26
CA LEU A 268 15.07 -14.76 7.22
C LEU A 268 15.70 -15.81 8.15
N PRO A 269 17.03 -16.02 8.17
CA PRO A 269 17.65 -16.91 9.16
C PRO A 269 17.37 -16.49 10.60
N GLN A 270 17.52 -15.22 10.94
CA GLN A 270 17.28 -14.73 12.30
C GLN A 270 15.82 -14.91 12.72
N PHE A 271 14.86 -14.66 11.81
CA PHE A 271 13.44 -14.86 12.05
C PHE A 271 13.14 -16.35 12.34
N ILE A 272 13.59 -17.25 11.49
CA ILE A 272 13.35 -18.70 11.64
C ILE A 272 14.00 -19.27 12.91
N PHE A 273 15.15 -18.73 13.34
CA PHE A 273 15.84 -19.18 14.55
C PHE A 273 15.42 -18.43 15.82
N GLY A 274 14.43 -17.53 15.77
CA GLY A 274 13.93 -16.78 16.93
C GLY A 274 14.93 -15.79 17.50
N GLN A 275 15.75 -15.17 16.66
CA GLN A 275 16.80 -14.20 17.04
C GLN A 275 16.54 -12.82 16.39
N TYR A 276 15.29 -12.53 16.06
CA TYR A 276 14.94 -11.41 15.17
C TYR A 276 14.76 -10.07 15.89
N ASP A 277 14.46 -10.02 17.19
CA ASP A 277 14.05 -8.82 17.91
C ASP A 277 15.04 -7.66 17.78
N ALA A 278 16.32 -7.90 18.08
CA ALA A 278 17.35 -6.86 18.02
C ALA A 278 17.63 -6.40 16.58
N TYR A 279 17.57 -7.30 15.61
CA TYR A 279 17.71 -6.98 14.20
C TYR A 279 16.54 -6.14 13.71
N GLN A 280 15.31 -6.49 14.08
CA GLN A 280 14.12 -5.71 13.77
C GLN A 280 14.20 -4.29 14.30
N GLU A 281 14.63 -4.10 15.56
CA GLU A 281 14.73 -2.79 16.17
C GLU A 281 15.69 -1.87 15.39
N GLU A 282 16.87 -2.37 15.05
CA GLU A 282 17.85 -1.64 14.23
C GLU A 282 17.30 -1.32 12.82
N ARG A 283 16.72 -2.30 12.13
CA ARG A 283 16.19 -2.12 10.77
C ARG A 283 15.01 -1.16 10.73
N SER A 284 14.14 -1.22 11.73
CA SER A 284 12.99 -0.30 11.85
C SER A 284 13.44 1.14 12.08
N GLN A 285 14.51 1.35 12.86
CA GLN A 285 15.07 2.68 13.07
C GLN A 285 15.65 3.25 11.77
N ILE A 286 16.45 2.45 11.05
CA ILE A 286 17.00 2.84 9.74
C ILE A 286 15.89 3.17 8.75
N PHE A 287 14.80 2.40 8.75
CA PHE A 287 13.64 2.64 7.90
C PHE A 287 12.96 3.98 8.17
N ILE A 288 12.77 4.33 9.44
CA ILE A 288 12.20 5.62 9.84
C ILE A 288 13.12 6.76 9.38
N GLU A 289 14.43 6.65 9.59
CA GLU A 289 15.43 7.62 9.15
C GLU A 289 15.47 7.74 7.61
N ASN A 290 15.37 6.64 6.88
CA ASN A 290 15.31 6.61 5.41
C ASN A 290 14.12 7.43 4.86
N LEU A 291 13.00 7.47 5.58
CA LEU A 291 11.81 8.26 5.25
C LEU A 291 11.79 9.66 5.90
N GLY A 292 12.91 10.11 6.48
CA GLY A 292 13.06 11.45 7.07
C GLY A 292 12.29 11.65 8.37
N GLY A 293 12.09 10.57 9.13
CA GLY A 293 11.46 10.56 10.45
C GLY A 293 12.43 10.82 11.59
#